data_703eceb9b1bae9886ad98d2ae1fccf57
#
_entry.id   703eceb9b1bae9886ad98d2ae1fccf57
#
_cell.length_a   1.000
_cell.length_b   1.000
_cell.length_c   1.000
_cell.angle_alpha   90.00
_cell.angle_beta   90.00
_cell.angle_gamma   90.00
#
_symmetry.space_group_name_H-M   'P 1'
#
loop_
_entity.id
_entity.type
_entity.pdbx_description
1 polymer ?
#
loop_
_entity_poly.entity_id
_entity_poly.type
_entity_poly.pdbx_seq_one_letter_code
_entity_poly.pdbx_strand_id
1 'polypeptide(L)'
;MTVSDPRPVGEDDLHAFIDGRLDPGRLDVVAAWLAAHPEAAERVGTDRLLRDQLRERLASIATEPIPARFRVAGLAGRRDRSTARWLPLVASVLLGVGLGSVAGWVGRGTVLPRAEIAAPMTQEAVAAYRTFVVETAHPVEVRASDATHLVQWLSRRIDRPLHVPDLTAFGFRLMGGRVLPAGDRPAAMLMYDDEAGMRLTLYARAGTGAEPTRFRYARDGDVAAFSWVDGTLSYVVIATTSEERLLTVAQAVDQQIRSRP
;
A
#
# COMPACT_ATOMS: atom_id res chain seq x y z
N MET A 1 15.21 44.12 -14.59
CA MET A 1 14.14 43.97 -15.60
C MET A 1 13.40 42.69 -15.27
N THR A 2 12.26 42.83 -14.58
CA THR A 2 11.38 41.70 -14.28
C THR A 2 10.66 41.30 -15.57
N VAL A 3 10.92 40.08 -16.03
CA VAL A 3 10.25 39.52 -17.21
C VAL A 3 8.80 39.28 -16.79
N SER A 4 7.88 40.09 -17.33
CA SER A 4 6.45 39.88 -17.14
C SER A 4 6.05 38.60 -17.83
N ASP A 5 5.60 37.61 -17.07
CA ASP A 5 5.11 36.33 -17.60
C ASP A 5 3.77 36.60 -18.34
N PRO A 6 3.70 36.37 -19.68
CA PRO A 6 2.54 36.73 -20.51
C PRO A 6 1.37 35.76 -20.39
N ARG A 7 1.47 34.73 -19.57
CA ARG A 7 0.41 33.72 -19.39
C ARG A 7 -0.88 34.36 -18.84
N PRO A 8 -2.06 33.95 -19.29
CA PRO A 8 -3.31 34.37 -18.65
C PRO A 8 -3.34 33.96 -17.18
N VAL A 9 -4.04 34.76 -16.34
CA VAL A 9 -4.23 34.45 -14.93
C VAL A 9 -5.17 33.23 -14.81
N GLY A 10 -4.72 32.17 -14.16
CA GLY A 10 -5.46 30.94 -13.92
C GLY A 10 -5.69 30.67 -12.42
N GLU A 11 -6.42 29.62 -12.11
CA GLU A 11 -6.71 29.22 -10.71
C GLU A 11 -5.42 28.93 -9.92
N ASP A 12 -4.39 28.39 -10.54
CA ASP A 12 -3.08 28.14 -9.89
C ASP A 12 -2.44 29.45 -9.40
N ASP A 13 -2.56 30.53 -10.18
CA ASP A 13 -2.08 31.86 -9.79
C ASP A 13 -2.89 32.41 -8.62
N LEU A 14 -4.22 32.21 -8.61
CA LEU A 14 -5.07 32.65 -7.51
C LEU A 14 -4.76 31.90 -6.22
N HIS A 15 -4.55 30.60 -6.28
CA HIS A 15 -4.10 29.81 -5.12
C HIS A 15 -2.71 30.23 -4.64
N ALA A 16 -1.76 30.45 -5.56
CA ALA A 16 -0.43 30.94 -5.20
C ALA A 16 -0.47 32.35 -4.59
N PHE A 17 -1.40 33.22 -5.04
CA PHE A 17 -1.67 34.53 -4.46
C PHE A 17 -2.21 34.41 -3.04
N ILE A 18 -3.19 33.52 -2.79
CA ILE A 18 -3.73 33.27 -1.47
C ILE A 18 -2.62 32.77 -0.53
N ASP A 19 -1.75 31.89 -0.99
CA ASP A 19 -0.67 31.31 -0.21
C ASP A 19 0.54 32.22 0.01
N GLY A 20 0.61 33.33 -0.72
CA GLY A 20 1.76 34.25 -0.68
C GLY A 20 3.01 33.67 -1.35
N ARG A 21 2.83 32.85 -2.39
CA ARG A 21 3.92 32.12 -3.11
C ARG A 21 4.21 32.66 -4.50
N LEU A 22 3.51 33.72 -4.94
CA LEU A 22 3.81 34.36 -6.21
C LEU A 22 5.14 35.11 -6.16
N ASP A 23 5.87 35.06 -7.25
CA ASP A 23 6.98 35.98 -7.44
C ASP A 23 6.50 37.43 -7.64
N PRO A 24 7.34 38.45 -7.37
CA PRO A 24 6.92 39.83 -7.39
C PRO A 24 6.32 40.27 -8.74
N GLY A 25 6.88 39.85 -9.87
CA GLY A 25 6.39 40.24 -11.19
C GLY A 25 5.03 39.65 -11.52
N ARG A 26 4.76 38.41 -11.07
CA ARG A 26 3.46 37.76 -11.28
C ARG A 26 2.41 38.30 -10.32
N LEU A 27 2.80 38.70 -9.11
CA LEU A 27 1.90 39.27 -8.11
C LEU A 27 1.23 40.54 -8.63
N ASP A 28 1.97 41.42 -9.31
CA ASP A 28 1.41 42.66 -9.89
C ASP A 28 0.37 42.36 -10.97
N VAL A 29 0.63 41.34 -11.81
CA VAL A 29 -0.30 40.92 -12.87
C VAL A 29 -1.58 40.36 -12.29
N VAL A 30 -1.49 39.48 -11.27
CA VAL A 30 -2.65 38.88 -10.59
C VAL A 30 -3.44 39.96 -9.85
N ALA A 31 -2.77 40.87 -9.17
CA ALA A 31 -3.44 41.96 -8.47
C ALA A 31 -4.23 42.89 -9.44
N ALA A 32 -3.63 43.25 -10.58
CA ALA A 32 -4.31 44.04 -11.61
C ALA A 32 -5.50 43.27 -12.22
N TRP A 33 -5.35 41.95 -12.44
CA TRP A 33 -6.44 41.11 -12.93
C TRP A 33 -7.59 41.03 -11.93
N LEU A 34 -7.31 40.83 -10.64
CA LEU A 34 -8.33 40.80 -9.57
C LEU A 34 -9.08 42.16 -9.46
N ALA A 35 -8.39 43.27 -9.67
CA ALA A 35 -9.04 44.59 -9.70
C ALA A 35 -10.06 44.73 -10.83
N ALA A 36 -9.88 44.02 -11.94
CA ALA A 36 -10.79 43.97 -13.09
C ALA A 36 -11.90 42.92 -12.94
N HIS A 37 -11.78 41.98 -11.97
CA HIS A 37 -12.71 40.86 -11.81
C HIS A 37 -13.22 40.76 -10.37
N PRO A 38 -14.24 41.57 -9.99
CA PRO A 38 -14.69 41.69 -8.62
C PRO A 38 -15.22 40.38 -8.01
N GLU A 39 -15.88 39.52 -8.79
CA GLU A 39 -16.35 38.21 -8.32
C GLU A 39 -15.19 37.31 -7.92
N ALA A 40 -14.09 37.29 -8.68
CA ALA A 40 -12.90 36.54 -8.35
C ALA A 40 -12.18 37.14 -7.12
N ALA A 41 -12.16 38.46 -7.00
CA ALA A 41 -11.58 39.16 -5.85
C ALA A 41 -12.33 38.82 -4.55
N GLU A 42 -13.64 38.71 -4.58
CA GLU A 42 -14.47 38.35 -3.42
C GLU A 42 -14.19 36.90 -2.99
N ARG A 43 -14.13 35.96 -3.92
CA ARG A 43 -13.75 34.53 -3.64
C ARG A 43 -12.37 34.47 -3.00
N VAL A 44 -11.36 35.07 -3.63
CA VAL A 44 -9.98 35.12 -3.13
C VAL A 44 -9.91 35.75 -1.75
N GLY A 45 -10.69 36.79 -1.50
CA GLY A 45 -10.80 37.43 -0.18
C GLY A 45 -11.33 36.47 0.88
N THR A 46 -12.40 35.75 0.56
CA THR A 46 -13.00 34.75 1.45
C THR A 46 -12.02 33.63 1.76
N ASP A 47 -11.34 33.11 0.76
CA ASP A 47 -10.36 32.02 0.90
C ASP A 47 -9.15 32.44 1.75
N ARG A 48 -8.70 33.70 1.60
CA ARG A 48 -7.64 34.26 2.46
C ARG A 48 -8.08 34.35 3.92
N LEU A 49 -9.28 34.81 4.19
CA LEU A 49 -9.82 34.88 5.55
C LEU A 49 -9.90 33.48 6.17
N LEU A 50 -10.41 32.50 5.42
CA LEU A 50 -10.51 31.12 5.87
C LEU A 50 -9.13 30.53 6.17
N ARG A 51 -8.17 30.74 5.28
CA ARG A 51 -6.78 30.29 5.49
C ARG A 51 -6.17 30.90 6.75
N ASP A 52 -6.36 32.17 6.97
CA ASP A 52 -5.80 32.87 8.12
C ASP A 52 -6.44 32.40 9.43
N GLN A 53 -7.75 32.16 9.45
CA GLN A 53 -8.44 31.51 10.56
C GLN A 53 -7.93 30.09 10.85
N LEU A 54 -7.69 29.29 9.81
CA LEU A 54 -7.13 27.95 9.96
C LEU A 54 -5.70 27.99 10.53
N ARG A 55 -4.87 28.91 10.04
CA ARG A 55 -3.50 29.11 10.57
C ARG A 55 -3.52 29.50 12.04
N GLU A 56 -4.41 30.40 12.43
CA GLU A 56 -4.54 30.82 13.82
C GLU A 56 -4.98 29.66 14.72
N ARG A 57 -5.99 28.89 14.30
CA ARG A 57 -6.46 27.72 15.05
C ARG A 57 -5.40 26.60 15.17
N LEU A 58 -4.54 26.45 14.18
CA LEU A 58 -3.51 25.41 14.14
C LEU A 58 -2.14 25.90 14.65
N ALA A 59 -2.00 27.17 15.02
CA ALA A 59 -0.73 27.75 15.46
C ALA A 59 -0.13 27.03 16.68
N SER A 60 -0.97 26.59 17.61
CA SER A 60 -0.53 25.81 18.76
C SER A 60 0.05 24.44 18.39
N ILE A 61 -0.57 23.77 17.40
CA ILE A 61 -0.13 22.47 16.90
C ILE A 61 1.20 22.62 16.14
N ALA A 62 1.37 23.71 15.38
CA ALA A 62 2.60 23.97 14.64
C ALA A 62 3.82 24.22 15.55
N THR A 63 3.58 24.63 16.81
CA THR A 63 4.64 24.84 17.81
C THR A 63 4.89 23.65 18.71
N GLU A 64 4.13 22.55 18.57
CA GLU A 64 4.37 21.34 19.34
C GLU A 64 5.79 20.78 19.09
N PRO A 65 6.50 20.37 20.15
CA PRO A 65 7.83 19.81 20.00
C PRO A 65 7.78 18.50 19.22
N ILE A 66 8.59 18.41 18.17
CA ILE A 66 8.68 17.19 17.34
C ILE A 66 9.04 16.00 18.25
N PRO A 67 8.21 14.94 18.31
CA PRO A 67 8.49 13.75 19.09
C PRO A 67 9.87 13.18 18.79
N ALA A 68 10.58 12.71 19.81
CA ALA A 68 11.98 12.25 19.70
C ALA A 68 12.19 11.19 18.60
N ARG A 69 11.17 10.37 18.31
CA ARG A 69 11.18 9.36 17.25
C ARG A 69 11.30 9.92 15.83
N PHE A 70 10.96 11.19 15.60
CA PHE A 70 11.04 11.87 14.31
C PHE A 70 12.24 12.82 14.20
N ARG A 71 13.09 12.92 15.24
CA ARG A 71 14.29 13.76 15.18
C ARG A 71 15.39 13.07 14.39
N VAL A 72 15.69 13.58 13.22
CA VAL A 72 16.77 13.07 12.33
C VAL A 72 18.14 13.03 13.03
N ALA A 73 18.40 13.95 13.93
CA ALA A 73 19.64 13.97 14.75
C ALA A 73 19.82 12.71 15.61
N GLY A 74 18.72 12.04 16.01
CA GLY A 74 18.78 10.76 16.73
C GLY A 74 19.21 9.58 15.84
N LEU A 75 19.07 9.70 14.53
CA LEU A 75 19.47 8.67 13.56
C LEU A 75 20.94 8.80 13.17
N ALA A 76 21.47 10.01 13.13
CA ALA A 76 22.87 10.29 12.80
C ALA A 76 23.84 9.93 13.96
N GLY A 77 23.41 10.09 15.23
CA GLY A 77 24.25 9.82 16.40
C GLY A 77 24.45 8.34 16.74
N ARG A 78 23.81 7.42 16.05
CA ARG A 78 23.88 5.98 16.36
C ARG A 78 25.03 5.25 15.66
N ARG A 79 25.77 5.92 14.79
CA ARG A 79 26.79 5.30 13.95
C ARG A 79 28.22 5.34 14.51
N ASP A 80 28.50 6.01 15.63
CA ASP A 80 29.89 6.30 16.00
C ASP A 80 30.31 6.01 17.46
N ARG A 81 29.68 5.07 18.14
CA ARG A 81 30.09 4.68 19.51
C ARG A 81 30.13 3.19 19.78
N SER A 82 30.73 2.40 18.87
CA SER A 82 30.79 0.95 19.09
C SER A 82 32.09 0.25 18.67
N THR A 83 33.22 0.90 18.56
CA THR A 83 34.44 0.18 18.20
C THR A 83 35.33 -0.22 19.37
N ALA A 84 35.05 0.19 20.62
CA ALA A 84 35.94 -0.04 21.76
C ALA A 84 35.44 -1.07 22.80
N ARG A 85 34.26 -1.71 22.59
CA ARG A 85 33.67 -2.63 23.59
C ARG A 85 33.48 -4.08 23.11
N TRP A 86 34.09 -4.46 22.02
CA TRP A 86 33.83 -5.78 21.40
C TRP A 86 34.79 -6.89 21.80
N LEU A 87 35.89 -6.60 22.49
CA LEU A 87 36.88 -7.63 22.87
C LEU A 87 36.38 -8.67 23.91
N PRO A 88 35.52 -8.38 24.90
CA PRO A 88 35.00 -9.45 25.77
C PRO A 88 33.82 -10.22 25.13
N LEU A 89 33.18 -9.68 24.10
CA LEU A 89 32.02 -10.34 23.43
C LEU A 89 32.45 -11.47 22.48
N VAL A 90 33.64 -11.43 21.93
CA VAL A 90 34.12 -12.46 20.99
C VAL A 90 34.33 -13.82 21.69
N ALA A 91 34.81 -13.83 22.95
CA ALA A 91 34.99 -15.06 23.72
C ALA A 91 33.66 -15.70 24.13
N SER A 92 32.64 -14.89 24.47
CA SER A 92 31.30 -15.40 24.81
C SER A 92 30.51 -15.86 23.59
N VAL A 93 30.74 -15.29 22.40
CA VAL A 93 30.11 -15.75 21.16
C VAL A 93 30.68 -17.10 20.72
N LEU A 94 31.97 -17.36 20.86
CA LEU A 94 32.58 -18.64 20.54
C LEU A 94 32.12 -19.77 21.49
N LEU A 95 31.95 -19.46 22.78
CA LEU A 95 31.36 -20.42 23.75
C LEU A 95 29.86 -20.64 23.49
N GLY A 96 29.13 -19.58 23.15
CA GLY A 96 27.71 -19.66 22.81
C GLY A 96 27.44 -20.43 21.51
N VAL A 97 28.29 -20.28 20.50
CA VAL A 97 28.20 -21.04 19.24
C VAL A 97 28.52 -22.53 19.46
N GLY A 98 29.53 -22.84 20.29
CA GLY A 98 29.87 -24.24 20.62
C GLY A 98 28.75 -24.95 21.39
N LEU A 99 28.24 -24.36 22.45
CA LEU A 99 27.13 -24.92 23.24
C LEU A 99 25.79 -24.87 22.48
N GLY A 100 25.55 -23.81 21.72
CA GLY A 100 24.34 -23.65 20.90
C GLY A 100 24.25 -24.62 19.75
N SER A 101 25.39 -25.02 19.14
CA SER A 101 25.43 -26.02 18.08
C SER A 101 25.10 -27.43 18.58
N VAL A 102 25.56 -27.81 19.79
CA VAL A 102 25.22 -29.08 20.41
C VAL A 102 23.76 -29.10 20.86
N ALA A 103 23.29 -28.03 21.51
CA ALA A 103 21.89 -27.92 21.92
C ALA A 103 20.93 -27.85 20.72
N GLY A 104 21.33 -27.16 19.63
CA GLY A 104 20.56 -27.09 18.39
C GLY A 104 20.48 -28.42 17.64
N TRP A 105 21.51 -29.28 17.77
CA TRP A 105 21.51 -30.60 17.13
C TRP A 105 20.63 -31.59 17.89
N VAL A 106 20.62 -31.53 19.21
CA VAL A 106 19.76 -32.36 20.08
C VAL A 106 18.29 -31.82 20.05
N GLY A 107 18.09 -30.51 19.94
CA GLY A 107 16.75 -29.88 19.88
C GLY A 107 16.02 -30.03 18.54
N ARG A 108 16.61 -30.61 17.53
CA ARG A 108 16.01 -30.81 16.21
C ARG A 108 14.78 -31.75 16.19
N GLY A 109 14.50 -32.42 17.31
CA GLY A 109 13.36 -33.35 17.44
C GLY A 109 12.09 -32.72 18.05
N THR A 110 12.14 -31.50 18.58
CA THR A 110 10.95 -30.80 19.08
C THR A 110 10.70 -29.56 18.26
N VAL A 111 10.28 -29.74 17.03
CA VAL A 111 9.71 -28.64 16.23
C VAL A 111 8.36 -28.31 16.83
N LEU A 112 8.36 -27.34 17.76
CA LEU A 112 7.12 -26.57 18.00
C LEU A 112 6.62 -26.10 16.62
N PRO A 113 5.31 -26.18 16.34
CA PRO A 113 4.79 -25.66 15.08
C PRO A 113 5.19 -24.19 15.03
N ARG A 114 6.20 -23.89 14.24
CA ARG A 114 6.61 -22.54 13.92
C ARG A 114 5.37 -21.94 13.29
N ALA A 115 4.74 -20.99 13.96
CA ALA A 115 3.77 -20.14 13.32
C ALA A 115 4.46 -19.63 12.06
N GLU A 116 4.00 -20.13 10.91
CA GLU A 116 4.64 -19.85 9.62
C GLU A 116 4.53 -18.35 9.44
N ILE A 117 5.64 -17.64 9.65
CA ILE A 117 5.69 -16.18 9.45
C ILE A 117 5.31 -16.01 7.99
N ALA A 118 4.11 -15.51 7.76
CA ALA A 118 3.60 -15.29 6.42
C ALA A 118 4.63 -14.49 5.62
N ALA A 119 4.91 -14.93 4.38
CA ALA A 119 5.83 -14.23 3.51
C ALA A 119 5.43 -12.73 3.43
N PRO A 120 6.38 -11.79 3.30
CA PRO A 120 6.09 -10.35 3.30
C PRO A 120 4.91 -9.97 2.41
N MET A 121 4.80 -10.58 1.22
CA MET A 121 3.67 -10.37 0.31
C MET A 121 2.33 -10.79 0.90
N THR A 122 2.26 -11.89 1.63
CA THR A 122 1.02 -12.35 2.28
C THR A 122 0.60 -11.37 3.39
N GLN A 123 1.54 -10.81 4.12
CA GLN A 123 1.26 -9.78 5.14
C GLN A 123 0.73 -8.50 4.51
N GLU A 124 1.33 -8.03 3.41
CA GLU A 124 0.86 -6.87 2.64
C GLU A 124 -0.56 -7.11 2.11
N ALA A 125 -0.82 -8.30 1.56
CA ALA A 125 -2.12 -8.67 1.02
C ALA A 125 -3.21 -8.77 2.11
N VAL A 126 -2.89 -9.31 3.30
CA VAL A 126 -3.81 -9.35 4.45
C VAL A 126 -4.09 -7.94 4.98
N ALA A 127 -3.07 -7.08 5.05
CA ALA A 127 -3.26 -5.68 5.46
C ALA A 127 -4.18 -4.93 4.47
N ALA A 128 -3.98 -5.14 3.16
CA ALA A 128 -4.85 -4.59 2.13
C ALA A 128 -6.29 -5.12 2.26
N TYR A 129 -6.47 -6.43 2.45
CA TYR A 129 -7.77 -7.03 2.70
C TYR A 129 -8.49 -6.34 3.87
N ARG A 130 -7.85 -6.25 5.03
CA ARG A 130 -8.44 -5.61 6.22
C ARG A 130 -8.83 -4.16 6.00
N THR A 131 -8.05 -3.42 5.20
CA THR A 131 -8.32 -2.03 4.88
C THR A 131 -9.57 -1.88 4.01
N PHE A 132 -9.71 -2.72 2.98
CA PHE A 132 -10.73 -2.54 1.95
C PHE A 132 -11.95 -3.45 2.10
N VAL A 133 -11.88 -4.51 2.91
CA VAL A 133 -13.04 -5.38 3.17
C VAL A 133 -14.17 -4.67 3.88
N VAL A 134 -13.88 -3.68 4.70
CA VAL A 134 -14.87 -2.87 5.43
C VAL A 134 -15.36 -1.66 4.65
N GLU A 135 -14.69 -1.31 3.53
CA GLU A 135 -15.03 -0.15 2.73
C GLU A 135 -16.33 -0.41 1.94
N THR A 136 -17.35 0.40 2.17
CA THR A 136 -18.66 0.24 1.54
C THR A 136 -18.87 1.18 0.36
N ALA A 137 -18.32 2.39 0.42
CA ALA A 137 -18.55 3.42 -0.58
C ALA A 137 -17.70 3.19 -1.85
N HIS A 138 -16.40 2.89 -1.68
CA HIS A 138 -15.45 2.74 -2.77
C HIS A 138 -14.55 1.50 -2.58
N PRO A 139 -15.11 0.29 -2.51
CA PRO A 139 -14.33 -0.94 -2.28
C PRO A 139 -13.37 -1.24 -3.43
N VAL A 140 -13.69 -0.78 -4.63
CA VAL A 140 -12.93 -0.99 -5.87
C VAL A 140 -12.78 0.33 -6.64
N GLU A 141 -11.75 0.45 -7.47
CA GLU A 141 -11.52 1.61 -8.34
C GLU A 141 -12.21 1.45 -9.69
N VAL A 142 -12.16 0.23 -10.25
CA VAL A 142 -12.86 -0.14 -11.49
C VAL A 142 -13.85 -1.25 -11.16
N ARG A 143 -15.10 -1.04 -11.52
CA ARG A 143 -16.20 -1.99 -11.25
C ARG A 143 -16.21 -3.15 -12.24
N ALA A 144 -16.76 -4.28 -11.83
CA ALA A 144 -16.94 -5.46 -12.66
C ALA A 144 -17.83 -5.24 -13.87
N SER A 145 -18.72 -4.22 -13.85
CA SER A 145 -19.53 -3.83 -15.00
C SER A 145 -18.70 -3.41 -16.23
N ASP A 146 -17.45 -3.02 -16.02
CA ASP A 146 -16.48 -2.73 -17.09
C ASP A 146 -15.30 -3.72 -17.05
N ALA A 147 -15.62 -5.01 -17.18
CA ALA A 147 -14.65 -6.10 -17.02
C ALA A 147 -13.48 -6.02 -18.02
N THR A 148 -13.74 -5.61 -19.24
CA THR A 148 -12.69 -5.48 -20.27
C THR A 148 -11.69 -4.39 -19.89
N HIS A 149 -12.19 -3.24 -19.47
CA HIS A 149 -11.35 -2.14 -19.01
C HIS A 149 -10.58 -2.54 -17.74
N LEU A 150 -11.24 -3.18 -16.79
CA LEU A 150 -10.64 -3.66 -15.53
C LEU A 150 -9.41 -4.54 -15.79
N VAL A 151 -9.56 -5.57 -16.63
CA VAL A 151 -8.47 -6.51 -16.96
C VAL A 151 -7.31 -5.79 -17.64
N GLN A 152 -7.60 -4.98 -18.65
CA GLN A 152 -6.57 -4.25 -19.39
C GLN A 152 -5.84 -3.25 -18.51
N TRP A 153 -6.58 -2.53 -17.69
CA TRP A 153 -6.03 -1.50 -16.80
C TRP A 153 -5.13 -2.12 -15.73
N LEU A 154 -5.60 -3.16 -15.00
CA LEU A 154 -4.80 -3.85 -14.02
C LEU A 154 -3.55 -4.48 -14.62
N SER A 155 -3.69 -5.17 -15.77
CA SER A 155 -2.55 -5.80 -16.46
C SER A 155 -1.47 -4.80 -16.85
N ARG A 156 -1.85 -3.60 -17.32
CA ARG A 156 -0.89 -2.52 -17.61
C ARG A 156 -0.21 -2.01 -16.36
N ARG A 157 -0.96 -1.91 -15.26
CA ARG A 157 -0.44 -1.36 -13.99
C ARG A 157 0.59 -2.27 -13.34
N ILE A 158 0.39 -3.60 -13.40
CA ILE A 158 1.32 -4.58 -12.84
C ILE A 158 2.35 -5.08 -13.85
N ASP A 159 2.31 -4.56 -15.10
CA ASP A 159 3.20 -4.95 -16.23
C ASP A 159 3.18 -6.45 -16.50
N ARG A 160 2.05 -7.11 -16.33
CA ARG A 160 1.83 -8.54 -16.57
C ARG A 160 0.37 -8.80 -16.94
N PRO A 161 0.10 -9.78 -17.81
CA PRO A 161 -1.27 -10.16 -18.11
C PRO A 161 -1.94 -10.75 -16.86
N LEU A 162 -3.01 -10.10 -16.40
CA LEU A 162 -3.81 -10.56 -15.27
C LEU A 162 -5.05 -11.29 -15.79
N HIS A 163 -5.34 -12.43 -15.17
CA HIS A 163 -6.60 -13.13 -15.36
C HIS A 163 -7.55 -12.84 -14.20
N VAL A 164 -8.82 -12.65 -14.53
CA VAL A 164 -9.90 -12.53 -13.55
C VAL A 164 -10.64 -13.87 -13.48
N PRO A 165 -10.46 -14.67 -12.41
CA PRO A 165 -11.14 -15.94 -12.26
C PRO A 165 -12.65 -15.79 -12.10
N ASP A 166 -13.40 -16.70 -12.69
CA ASP A 166 -14.84 -16.86 -12.41
C ASP A 166 -15.04 -17.72 -11.17
N LEU A 167 -15.57 -17.12 -10.11
CA LEU A 167 -15.80 -17.79 -8.83
C LEU A 167 -17.30 -17.98 -8.53
N THR A 168 -18.17 -17.82 -9.52
CA THR A 168 -19.64 -17.95 -9.36
C THR A 168 -20.05 -19.36 -8.87
N ALA A 169 -19.34 -20.39 -9.31
CA ALA A 169 -19.55 -21.77 -8.84
C ALA A 169 -19.29 -21.93 -7.33
N PHE A 170 -18.55 -21.03 -6.71
CA PHE A 170 -18.24 -20.99 -5.26
C PHE A 170 -19.09 -19.96 -4.51
N GLY A 171 -20.08 -19.35 -5.19
CA GLY A 171 -20.97 -18.34 -4.64
C GLY A 171 -20.41 -16.92 -4.62
N PHE A 172 -19.27 -16.66 -5.23
CA PHE A 172 -18.64 -15.34 -5.26
C PHE A 172 -18.83 -14.63 -6.59
N ARG A 173 -19.23 -13.37 -6.56
CA ARG A 173 -19.36 -12.49 -7.71
C ARG A 173 -18.28 -11.41 -7.68
N LEU A 174 -17.68 -11.12 -8.83
CA LEU A 174 -16.71 -10.06 -8.94
C LEU A 174 -17.36 -8.69 -8.69
N MET A 175 -16.83 -7.93 -7.76
CA MET A 175 -17.19 -6.53 -7.53
C MET A 175 -16.38 -5.59 -8.46
N GLY A 176 -15.12 -5.91 -8.69
CA GLY A 176 -14.15 -5.13 -9.45
C GLY A 176 -12.74 -5.29 -8.94
N GLY A 177 -11.91 -4.27 -9.16
CA GLY A 177 -10.53 -4.30 -8.71
C GLY A 177 -9.93 -2.92 -8.48
N ARG A 178 -8.71 -2.93 -7.93
CA ARG A 178 -7.91 -1.75 -7.65
C ARG A 178 -6.42 -2.03 -7.74
N VAL A 179 -5.62 -0.97 -7.86
CA VAL A 179 -4.17 -1.03 -7.76
C VAL A 179 -3.73 -0.65 -6.36
N LEU A 180 -2.76 -1.38 -5.83
CA LEU A 180 -2.20 -1.15 -4.50
C LEU A 180 -0.69 -0.90 -4.59
N PRO A 181 -0.14 0.00 -3.79
CA PRO A 181 1.30 0.07 -3.58
C PRO A 181 1.75 -1.19 -2.84
N ALA A 182 2.81 -1.84 -3.33
CA ALA A 182 3.33 -3.08 -2.76
C ALA A 182 4.85 -3.13 -2.86
N GLY A 183 5.52 -2.55 -1.87
CA GLY A 183 6.97 -2.39 -1.88
C GLY A 183 7.42 -1.51 -3.05
N ASP A 184 8.29 -2.06 -3.91
CA ASP A 184 8.86 -1.40 -5.08
C ASP A 184 8.00 -1.54 -6.36
N ARG A 185 6.96 -2.35 -6.34
CA ARG A 185 6.10 -2.66 -7.49
C ARG A 185 4.62 -2.59 -7.14
N PRO A 186 3.77 -2.20 -8.08
CA PRO A 186 2.33 -2.22 -7.85
C PRO A 186 1.79 -3.66 -7.79
N ALA A 187 0.70 -3.82 -7.06
CA ALA A 187 -0.09 -5.04 -7.02
C ALA A 187 -1.52 -4.75 -7.50
N ALA A 188 -2.15 -5.75 -8.10
CA ALA A 188 -3.56 -5.75 -8.41
C ALA A 188 -4.33 -6.47 -7.29
N MET A 189 -5.47 -5.93 -6.89
CA MET A 189 -6.41 -6.60 -6.00
C MET A 189 -7.77 -6.69 -6.70
N LEU A 190 -8.26 -7.90 -6.90
CA LEU A 190 -9.63 -8.18 -7.30
C LEU A 190 -10.45 -8.47 -6.05
N MET A 191 -11.64 -7.92 -5.98
CA MET A 191 -12.56 -8.12 -4.86
C MET A 191 -13.83 -8.81 -5.34
N TYR A 192 -14.25 -9.80 -4.59
CA TYR A 192 -15.47 -10.57 -4.79
C TYR A 192 -16.35 -10.48 -3.56
N ASP A 193 -17.65 -10.61 -3.71
CA ASP A 193 -18.62 -10.77 -2.63
C ASP A 193 -19.50 -11.99 -2.85
N ASP A 194 -20.01 -12.56 -1.75
CA ASP A 194 -21.08 -13.54 -1.80
C ASP A 194 -22.44 -12.92 -1.39
N GLU A 195 -23.51 -13.70 -1.49
CA GLU A 195 -24.86 -13.24 -1.14
C GLU A 195 -25.04 -12.89 0.35
N ALA A 196 -24.19 -13.43 1.20
CA ALA A 196 -24.16 -13.11 2.63
C ALA A 196 -23.34 -11.85 2.96
N GLY A 197 -22.70 -11.24 1.95
CA GLY A 197 -21.85 -10.07 2.13
C GLY A 197 -20.41 -10.40 2.55
N MET A 198 -20.04 -11.69 2.57
CA MET A 198 -18.65 -12.08 2.81
C MET A 198 -17.81 -11.68 1.61
N ARG A 199 -16.68 -11.02 1.87
CA ARG A 199 -15.74 -10.59 0.83
C ARG A 199 -14.55 -11.50 0.75
N LEU A 200 -14.12 -11.75 -0.49
CA LEU A 200 -12.90 -12.46 -0.83
C LEU A 200 -12.06 -11.55 -1.71
N THR A 201 -10.74 -11.54 -1.51
CA THR A 201 -9.83 -10.83 -2.41
C THR A 201 -8.81 -11.77 -3.03
N LEU A 202 -8.52 -11.54 -4.30
CA LEU A 202 -7.37 -12.10 -5.01
C LEU A 202 -6.36 -10.98 -5.22
N TYR A 203 -5.23 -11.09 -4.55
CA TYR A 203 -4.11 -10.18 -4.66
C TYR A 203 -3.09 -10.77 -5.63
N ALA A 204 -2.62 -10.01 -6.60
CA ALA A 204 -1.66 -10.44 -7.60
C ALA A 204 -0.55 -9.38 -7.77
N ARG A 205 0.71 -9.83 -7.78
CA ARG A 205 1.88 -8.97 -7.98
C ARG A 205 2.87 -9.65 -8.94
N ALA A 206 3.57 -8.85 -9.76
CA ALA A 206 4.63 -9.36 -10.60
C ALA A 206 5.67 -10.12 -9.76
N GLY A 207 5.88 -11.38 -10.09
CA GLY A 207 6.87 -12.24 -9.45
C GLY A 207 8.29 -11.91 -9.92
N THR A 208 9.27 -12.47 -9.23
CA THR A 208 10.71 -12.36 -9.57
C THR A 208 11.16 -13.40 -10.59
N GLY A 209 10.22 -14.09 -11.28
CA GLY A 209 10.55 -15.20 -12.18
C GLY A 209 10.90 -16.49 -11.43
N ALA A 210 10.47 -16.63 -10.18
CA ALA A 210 10.67 -17.84 -9.40
C ALA A 210 9.86 -19.01 -9.96
N GLU A 211 10.34 -20.23 -9.73
CA GLU A 211 9.60 -21.44 -10.09
C GLU A 211 8.22 -21.48 -9.41
N PRO A 212 7.20 -22.09 -10.06
CA PRO A 212 5.89 -22.28 -9.46
C PRO A 212 5.99 -22.96 -8.10
N THR A 213 5.30 -22.41 -7.11
CA THR A 213 5.32 -22.95 -5.74
C THR A 213 4.02 -23.64 -5.40
N ARG A 214 4.06 -24.53 -4.40
CA ARG A 214 2.87 -25.09 -3.77
C ARG A 214 2.14 -24.01 -2.97
N PHE A 215 0.85 -24.21 -2.72
CA PHE A 215 0.07 -23.38 -1.82
C PHE A 215 0.70 -23.32 -0.42
N ARG A 216 0.80 -22.11 0.11
CA ARG A 216 1.22 -21.85 1.49
C ARG A 216 0.05 -21.23 2.22
N TYR A 217 -0.38 -21.88 3.27
CA TYR A 217 -1.41 -21.37 4.16
C TYR A 217 -0.83 -20.42 5.19
N ALA A 218 -1.57 -19.37 5.50
CA ALA A 218 -1.30 -18.47 6.62
C ALA A 218 -2.63 -18.03 7.24
N ARG A 219 -2.65 -17.84 8.54
CA ARG A 219 -3.80 -17.33 9.27
C ARG A 219 -3.37 -16.17 10.16
N ASP A 220 -4.14 -15.09 10.13
CA ASP A 220 -3.95 -13.92 10.98
C ASP A 220 -5.30 -13.54 11.60
N GLY A 221 -5.50 -13.97 12.85
CA GLY A 221 -6.80 -13.87 13.54
C GLY A 221 -7.88 -14.69 12.83
N ASP A 222 -8.91 -14.02 12.37
CA ASP A 222 -10.04 -14.58 11.62
C ASP A 222 -9.79 -14.67 10.10
N VAL A 223 -8.76 -14.00 9.61
CA VAL A 223 -8.40 -13.93 8.19
C VAL A 223 -7.53 -15.12 7.81
N ALA A 224 -7.98 -15.89 6.83
CA ALA A 224 -7.23 -16.97 6.20
C ALA A 224 -6.67 -16.51 4.84
N ALA A 225 -5.47 -16.98 4.49
CA ALA A 225 -4.82 -16.65 3.25
C ALA A 225 -4.10 -17.88 2.66
N PHE A 226 -4.19 -18.06 1.35
CA PHE A 226 -3.36 -18.97 0.58
C PHE A 226 -2.53 -18.19 -0.42
N SER A 227 -1.22 -18.41 -0.42
CA SER A 227 -0.29 -17.78 -1.35
C SER A 227 0.43 -18.82 -2.20
N TRP A 228 0.70 -18.49 -3.48
CA TRP A 228 1.50 -19.29 -4.40
C TRP A 228 2.12 -18.42 -5.49
N VAL A 229 3.05 -19.00 -6.23
CA VAL A 229 3.68 -18.38 -7.39
C VAL A 229 3.34 -19.20 -8.62
N ASP A 230 2.94 -18.52 -9.70
CA ASP A 230 2.74 -19.13 -11.01
C ASP A 230 3.65 -18.41 -12.03
N GLY A 231 4.92 -18.80 -12.03
CA GLY A 231 5.94 -18.29 -12.96
C GLY A 231 6.09 -16.77 -12.97
N THR A 232 5.15 -16.07 -13.57
CA THR A 232 5.23 -14.61 -13.79
C THR A 232 4.57 -13.77 -12.70
N LEU A 233 3.58 -14.33 -12.01
CA LEU A 233 2.82 -13.65 -10.97
C LEU A 233 2.86 -14.43 -9.65
N SER A 234 2.84 -13.71 -8.57
CA SER A 234 2.60 -14.25 -7.23
C SER A 234 1.19 -13.87 -6.81
N TYR A 235 0.46 -14.82 -6.25
CA TYR A 235 -0.94 -14.68 -5.88
C TYR A 235 -1.16 -14.89 -4.39
N VAL A 236 -2.16 -14.18 -3.83
CA VAL A 236 -2.72 -14.46 -2.50
C VAL A 236 -4.23 -14.38 -2.58
N VAL A 237 -4.92 -15.46 -2.19
CA VAL A 237 -6.37 -15.47 -1.98
C VAL A 237 -6.64 -15.31 -0.48
N ILE A 238 -7.54 -14.40 -0.12
CA ILE A 238 -7.78 -14.01 1.28
C ILE A 238 -9.28 -13.89 1.52
N ALA A 239 -9.74 -14.46 2.64
CA ALA A 239 -11.11 -14.28 3.13
C ALA A 239 -11.20 -14.60 4.63
N THR A 240 -12.26 -14.13 5.28
CA THR A 240 -12.65 -14.59 6.62
C THR A 240 -13.50 -15.86 6.50
N THR A 241 -12.83 -17.02 6.37
CA THR A 241 -13.47 -18.31 6.15
C THR A 241 -12.62 -19.48 6.69
N SER A 242 -13.12 -20.72 6.57
CA SER A 242 -12.33 -21.91 6.93
C SER A 242 -11.19 -22.17 5.92
N GLU A 243 -10.16 -22.83 6.39
CA GLU A 243 -9.01 -23.23 5.55
C GLU A 243 -9.45 -24.07 4.35
N GLU A 244 -10.32 -25.07 4.57
CA GLU A 244 -10.77 -26.01 3.54
C GLU A 244 -11.55 -25.28 2.44
N ARG A 245 -12.47 -24.38 2.81
CA ARG A 245 -13.24 -23.59 1.83
C ARG A 245 -12.32 -22.69 1.02
N LEU A 246 -11.38 -22.01 1.69
CA LEU A 246 -10.44 -21.12 1.00
C LEU A 246 -9.47 -21.89 0.10
N LEU A 247 -9.01 -23.08 0.51
CA LEU A 247 -8.15 -23.94 -0.32
C LEU A 247 -8.86 -24.36 -1.61
N THR A 248 -10.13 -24.75 -1.51
CA THR A 248 -10.94 -25.11 -2.68
C THR A 248 -11.05 -23.96 -3.68
N VAL A 249 -11.27 -22.75 -3.20
CA VAL A 249 -11.28 -21.55 -4.04
C VAL A 249 -9.90 -21.26 -4.63
N ALA A 250 -8.84 -21.34 -3.83
CA ALA A 250 -7.46 -21.11 -4.30
C ALA A 250 -7.05 -22.09 -5.42
N GLN A 251 -7.43 -23.35 -5.29
CA GLN A 251 -7.20 -24.37 -6.31
C GLN A 251 -7.96 -24.07 -7.61
N ALA A 252 -9.22 -23.63 -7.52
CA ALA A 252 -10.01 -23.24 -8.68
C ALA A 252 -9.41 -22.01 -9.39
N VAL A 253 -8.93 -21.02 -8.62
CA VAL A 253 -8.20 -19.86 -9.15
C VAL A 253 -6.96 -20.30 -9.92
N ASP A 254 -6.09 -21.12 -9.30
CA ASP A 254 -4.86 -21.62 -9.91
C ASP A 254 -5.14 -22.42 -11.20
N GLN A 255 -6.16 -23.28 -11.17
CA GLN A 255 -6.56 -24.05 -12.34
C GLN A 255 -7.00 -23.15 -13.51
N GLN A 256 -7.81 -22.13 -13.24
CA GLN A 256 -8.26 -21.19 -14.27
C GLN A 256 -7.12 -20.33 -14.82
N ILE A 257 -6.13 -19.97 -14.00
CA ILE A 257 -4.93 -19.26 -14.42
C ILE A 257 -4.09 -20.12 -15.36
N ARG A 258 -3.86 -21.40 -15.00
CA ARG A 258 -3.00 -22.32 -15.78
C ARG A 258 -3.66 -22.88 -17.04
N SER A 259 -4.98 -22.96 -17.08
CA SER A 259 -5.72 -23.54 -18.23
C SER A 259 -5.78 -22.63 -19.45
N ARG A 260 -5.20 -21.43 -19.40
CA ARG A 260 -5.16 -20.52 -20.55
C ARG A 260 -3.91 -20.77 -21.41
N PRO A 261 -4.09 -20.82 -22.75
CA PRO A 261 -3.00 -20.88 -23.70
C PRO A 261 -2.18 -19.60 -23.74
#